data_f1d1268062dc792ab37ccc0085b782c0
#
_entry.id   f1d1268062dc792ab37ccc0085b782c0
#
_cell.length_a   1.000
_cell.length_b   1.000
_cell.length_c   1.000
_cell.angle_alpha   90.00
_cell.angle_beta   90.00
_cell.angle_gamma   90.00
#
_symmetry.space_group_name_H-M   'P 1'
#
loop_
_entity.id
_entity.type
_entity.pdbx_description
1 polymer ?
#
loop_
_entity_poly.entity_id
_entity_poly.type
_entity_poly.pdbx_seq_one_letter_code
_entity_poly.pdbx_strand_id
1 'polypeptide(L)'
;MRQRVLLTAFLCLLTLVAAHAQKGLQIDSLFSGSILDVSDMSRISMSEVSGSDLKPYNLKYFRSISFKAESRTIDRVASLVEADSRNALDRKIDYFGGQMYYALLRLRADGSGENEYIGFQIKGIGKEKVTQDSAGNTVVGYELDENARGPFKQAYVTVVYLRGKATMNDLKKMFKQR
;
A
#
# COMPACT_ATOMS: atom_id res chain seq x y z
N MET A 1 -17.15 1.73 48.15
CA MET A 1 -17.24 0.63 47.16
C MET A 1 -17.85 1.06 45.83
N ARG A 2 -18.99 1.77 45.80
CA ARG A 2 -19.67 2.21 44.56
C ARG A 2 -18.78 3.02 43.56
N GLN A 3 -17.93 3.93 44.05
CA GLN A 3 -17.08 4.77 43.19
C GLN A 3 -15.98 3.97 42.45
N ARG A 4 -15.43 2.93 43.08
CA ARG A 4 -14.37 2.09 42.43
C ARG A 4 -14.97 1.21 41.32
N VAL A 5 -16.19 0.73 41.52
CA VAL A 5 -16.91 -0.09 40.50
C VAL A 5 -17.26 0.76 39.27
N LEU A 6 -17.69 2.01 39.48
CA LEU A 6 -17.98 2.95 38.38
C LEU A 6 -16.74 3.31 37.59
N LEU A 7 -15.58 3.52 38.25
CA LEU A 7 -14.32 3.83 37.58
C LEU A 7 -13.82 2.65 36.72
N THR A 8 -13.94 1.43 37.26
CA THR A 8 -13.54 0.22 36.55
C THR A 8 -14.46 -0.04 35.34
N ALA A 9 -15.76 0.15 35.48
CA ALA A 9 -16.71 0.02 34.37
C ALA A 9 -16.46 1.07 33.28
N PHE A 10 -16.13 2.31 33.64
CA PHE A 10 -15.81 3.37 32.70
C PHE A 10 -14.48 3.09 31.94
N LEU A 11 -13.47 2.56 32.64
CA LEU A 11 -12.20 2.16 32.03
C LEU A 11 -12.37 0.98 31.06
N CYS A 12 -13.20 0.00 31.39
CA CYS A 12 -13.55 -1.11 30.51
C CYS A 12 -14.33 -0.65 29.27
N LEU A 13 -15.22 0.35 29.42
CA LEU A 13 -15.95 0.91 28.28
C LEU A 13 -15.02 1.65 27.32
N LEU A 14 -14.02 2.39 27.83
CA LEU A 14 -13.03 3.09 27.01
C LEU A 14 -12.14 2.12 26.23
N THR A 15 -11.79 0.97 26.81
CA THR A 15 -11.00 -0.05 26.08
C THR A 15 -11.81 -0.77 25.01
N LEU A 16 -13.11 -0.96 25.21
CA LEU A 16 -14.01 -1.55 24.20
C LEU A 16 -14.23 -0.62 22.99
N VAL A 17 -14.31 0.70 23.21
CA VAL A 17 -14.44 1.68 22.11
C VAL A 17 -13.16 1.75 21.29
N ALA A 18 -11.99 1.64 21.93
CA ALA A 18 -10.70 1.62 21.21
C ALA A 18 -10.52 0.34 20.36
N ALA A 19 -11.06 -0.79 20.80
CA ALA A 19 -10.97 -2.06 20.07
C ALA A 19 -11.84 -2.11 18.80
N HIS A 20 -12.84 -1.24 18.65
CA HIS A 20 -13.69 -1.15 17.45
C HIS A 20 -13.20 -0.10 16.43
N ALA A 21 -12.20 0.71 16.78
CA ALA A 21 -11.76 1.84 15.95
C ALA A 21 -10.67 1.51 14.93
N GLN A 22 -10.10 0.31 14.93
CA GLN A 22 -9.09 -0.06 13.94
C GLN A 22 -9.16 -1.56 13.61
N LYS A 23 -10.05 -1.94 12.71
CA LYS A 23 -9.69 -3.00 11.78
C LYS A 23 -8.65 -2.40 10.85
N GLY A 24 -7.37 -2.60 11.13
CA GLY A 24 -6.28 -2.19 10.26
C GLY A 24 -6.50 -2.77 8.86
N LEU A 25 -6.01 -2.06 7.86
CA LEU A 25 -6.03 -2.53 6.49
C LEU A 25 -5.23 -3.83 6.37
N GLN A 26 -5.67 -4.75 5.52
CA GLN A 26 -4.95 -6.00 5.29
C GLN A 26 -3.55 -5.74 4.73
N ILE A 27 -3.39 -4.66 3.93
CA ILE A 27 -2.09 -4.23 3.43
C ILE A 27 -1.13 -3.74 4.53
N ASP A 28 -1.58 -3.44 5.75
CA ASP A 28 -0.69 -3.06 6.85
C ASP A 28 0.30 -4.17 7.21
N SER A 29 -0.11 -5.43 7.04
CA SER A 29 0.76 -6.59 7.20
C SER A 29 1.96 -6.60 6.23
N LEU A 30 1.82 -5.96 5.06
CA LEU A 30 2.89 -5.79 4.09
C LEU A 30 3.92 -4.75 4.58
N PHE A 31 3.45 -3.62 5.10
CA PHE A 31 4.31 -2.55 5.60
C PHE A 31 4.98 -2.87 6.93
N SER A 32 4.39 -3.77 7.73
CA SER A 32 4.98 -4.26 8.99
C SER A 32 6.01 -5.38 8.79
N GLY A 33 6.23 -5.84 7.55
CA GLY A 33 7.14 -6.93 7.25
C GLY A 33 6.60 -8.33 7.57
N SER A 34 5.33 -8.45 8.00
CA SER A 34 4.77 -9.75 8.41
C SER A 34 4.57 -10.73 7.24
N ILE A 35 4.63 -10.25 6.02
CA ILE A 35 4.36 -11.06 4.80
C ILE A 35 5.61 -11.22 3.94
N LEU A 36 6.47 -10.22 3.94
CA LEU A 36 7.72 -10.23 3.21
C LEU A 36 8.82 -10.65 4.16
N ASP A 37 9.73 -11.49 3.68
CA ASP A 37 10.98 -11.70 4.38
C ASP A 37 11.81 -10.41 4.25
N VAL A 38 11.70 -9.55 5.26
CA VAL A 38 12.43 -8.27 5.34
C VAL A 38 13.92 -8.45 5.59
N SER A 39 14.39 -9.70 5.73
CA SER A 39 15.82 -9.99 5.88
C SER A 39 16.62 -9.59 4.63
N ASP A 40 16.00 -9.51 3.46
CA ASP A 40 16.63 -9.03 2.22
C ASP A 40 16.14 -7.62 1.84
N MET A 41 16.42 -6.65 2.69
CA MET A 41 16.10 -5.23 2.48
C MET A 41 16.72 -4.66 1.20
N SER A 42 17.78 -5.29 0.65
CA SER A 42 18.41 -4.84 -0.59
C SER A 42 17.49 -4.92 -1.81
N ARG A 43 16.42 -5.70 -1.71
CA ARG A 43 15.43 -5.91 -2.79
C ARG A 43 14.11 -5.20 -2.58
N ILE A 44 13.96 -4.49 -1.45
CA ILE A 44 12.74 -3.80 -1.07
C ILE A 44 13.02 -2.30 -1.02
N SER A 45 12.26 -1.53 -1.78
CA SER A 45 12.28 -0.07 -1.68
C SER A 45 11.06 0.38 -0.88
N MET A 46 11.29 1.09 0.22
CA MET A 46 10.24 1.68 1.04
C MET A 46 10.39 3.20 1.05
N SER A 47 9.28 3.91 1.02
CA SER A 47 9.24 5.36 1.15
C SER A 47 8.07 5.77 2.04
N GLU A 48 8.31 6.72 2.91
CA GLU A 48 7.30 7.33 3.75
C GLU A 48 7.49 8.84 3.78
N VAL A 49 6.42 9.57 3.50
CA VAL A 49 6.42 11.04 3.45
C VAL A 49 5.19 11.56 4.18
N SER A 50 5.35 12.62 4.94
CA SER A 50 4.26 13.33 5.61
C SER A 50 4.52 14.83 5.64
N GLY A 51 3.44 15.64 5.79
CA GLY A 51 3.58 17.07 6.00
C GLY A 51 3.46 17.93 4.74
N SER A 52 4.27 19.02 4.69
CA SER A 52 4.10 20.12 3.73
C SER A 52 4.32 19.71 2.26
N ASP A 53 5.20 18.76 2.03
CA ASP A 53 5.60 18.34 0.67
C ASP A 53 4.45 17.65 -0.08
N LEU A 54 3.46 17.15 0.65
CA LEU A 54 2.28 16.52 0.10
C LEU A 54 1.10 17.47 -0.17
N LYS A 55 1.18 18.73 0.33
CA LYS A 55 0.11 19.73 0.15
C LYS A 55 -0.26 19.99 -1.32
N PRO A 56 0.68 20.10 -2.27
CA PRO A 56 0.35 20.32 -3.68
C PRO A 56 -0.53 19.23 -4.28
N TYR A 57 -0.54 18.05 -3.67
CA TYR A 57 -1.30 16.88 -4.11
C TYR A 57 -2.59 16.67 -3.30
N ASN A 58 -2.93 17.59 -2.38
CA ASN A 58 -4.03 17.42 -1.42
C ASN A 58 -3.90 16.16 -0.55
N LEU A 59 -2.67 15.75 -0.27
CA LEU A 59 -2.32 14.62 0.57
C LEU A 59 -1.66 15.10 1.87
N LYS A 60 -1.74 14.30 2.91
CA LYS A 60 -1.10 14.51 4.21
C LYS A 60 -0.12 13.42 4.56
N TYR A 61 -0.35 12.23 4.03
CA TYR A 61 0.47 11.06 4.29
C TYR A 61 0.57 10.20 3.04
N PHE A 62 1.75 9.66 2.82
CA PHE A 62 2.11 8.74 1.76
C PHE A 62 3.06 7.71 2.31
N ARG A 63 2.83 6.45 2.03
CA ARG A 63 3.85 5.40 2.15
C ARG A 63 3.76 4.46 0.97
N SER A 64 4.90 3.94 0.56
CA SER A 64 4.97 2.95 -0.51
C SER A 64 5.95 1.85 -0.17
N ILE A 65 5.72 0.69 -0.74
CA ILE A 65 6.64 -0.42 -0.76
C ILE A 65 6.68 -0.98 -2.18
N SER A 66 7.88 -1.23 -2.66
CA SER A 66 8.13 -1.78 -4.00
C SER A 66 9.18 -2.86 -3.93
N PHE A 67 8.95 -3.99 -4.57
CA PHE A 67 9.83 -5.14 -4.52
C PHE A 67 9.61 -6.08 -5.71
N LYS A 68 10.63 -6.88 -6.00
CA LYS A 68 10.52 -8.00 -6.93
C LYS A 68 9.85 -9.18 -6.22
N ALA A 69 8.85 -9.77 -6.86
CA ALA A 69 8.08 -10.88 -6.30
C ALA A 69 7.87 -11.99 -7.32
N GLU A 70 7.80 -13.21 -6.83
CA GLU A 70 7.34 -14.38 -7.57
C GLU A 70 5.81 -14.50 -7.51
N SER A 71 5.22 -15.28 -8.42
CA SER A 71 3.77 -15.46 -8.58
C SER A 71 3.04 -15.65 -7.24
N ARG A 72 3.51 -16.55 -6.38
CA ARG A 72 2.88 -16.83 -5.08
C ARG A 72 2.80 -15.59 -4.18
N THR A 73 3.86 -14.78 -4.15
CA THR A 73 3.88 -13.53 -3.37
C THR A 73 3.00 -12.48 -4.02
N ILE A 74 3.01 -12.37 -5.35
CA ILE A 74 2.13 -11.50 -6.12
C ILE A 74 0.67 -11.78 -5.77
N ASP A 75 0.26 -13.04 -5.84
CA ASP A 75 -1.12 -13.46 -5.58
C ASP A 75 -1.52 -13.21 -4.11
N ARG A 76 -0.59 -13.40 -3.17
CA ARG A 76 -0.82 -13.10 -1.77
C ARG A 76 -1.04 -11.61 -1.53
N VAL A 77 -0.22 -10.74 -2.13
CA VAL A 77 -0.38 -9.28 -2.02
C VAL A 77 -1.68 -8.82 -2.69
N ALA A 78 -1.98 -9.34 -3.88
CA ALA A 78 -3.23 -9.06 -4.57
C ALA A 78 -4.45 -9.44 -3.72
N SER A 79 -4.39 -10.58 -3.01
CA SER A 79 -5.47 -11.02 -2.11
C SER A 79 -5.71 -10.08 -0.94
N LEU A 80 -4.65 -9.43 -0.40
CA LEU A 80 -4.80 -8.41 0.65
C LEU A 80 -5.50 -7.17 0.11
N VAL A 81 -5.06 -6.69 -1.07
CA VAL A 81 -5.69 -5.54 -1.74
C VAL A 81 -7.15 -5.84 -2.08
N GLU A 82 -7.45 -7.05 -2.52
CA GLU A 82 -8.82 -7.47 -2.80
C GLU A 82 -9.68 -7.53 -1.52
N ALA A 83 -9.13 -8.00 -0.41
CA ALA A 83 -9.82 -8.00 0.87
C ALA A 83 -10.16 -6.57 1.33
N ASP A 84 -9.22 -5.63 1.21
CA ASP A 84 -9.44 -4.22 1.53
C ASP A 84 -10.45 -3.58 0.56
N SER A 85 -10.50 -4.03 -0.70
CA SER A 85 -11.42 -3.50 -1.72
C SER A 85 -12.90 -3.72 -1.40
N ARG A 86 -13.23 -4.70 -0.55
CA ARG A 86 -14.61 -4.98 -0.15
C ARG A 86 -15.25 -3.83 0.62
N ASN A 87 -14.43 -3.02 1.30
CA ASN A 87 -14.86 -1.85 2.07
C ASN A 87 -14.61 -0.53 1.32
N ALA A 88 -14.21 -0.59 0.05
CA ALA A 88 -13.91 0.59 -0.74
C ALA A 88 -15.19 1.34 -1.14
N LEU A 89 -15.17 2.67 -0.99
CA LEU A 89 -16.22 3.59 -1.46
C LEU A 89 -16.19 3.76 -2.98
N ASP A 90 -15.00 3.65 -3.56
CA ASP A 90 -14.76 3.74 -4.99
C ASP A 90 -13.55 2.88 -5.33
N ARG A 91 -13.60 2.17 -6.46
CA ARG A 91 -12.53 1.26 -6.85
C ARG A 91 -12.37 1.18 -8.36
N LYS A 92 -11.13 1.10 -8.78
CA LYS A 92 -10.75 0.66 -10.12
C LYS A 92 -9.80 -0.52 -9.95
N ILE A 93 -10.15 -1.68 -10.50
CA ILE A 93 -9.34 -2.90 -10.46
C ILE A 93 -9.28 -3.45 -11.87
N ASP A 94 -8.09 -3.71 -12.35
CA ASP A 94 -7.84 -4.27 -13.68
C ASP A 94 -7.15 -5.63 -13.54
N TYR A 95 -7.62 -6.61 -14.32
CA TYR A 95 -7.12 -7.98 -14.35
C TYR A 95 -6.61 -8.33 -15.74
N PHE A 96 -5.59 -9.19 -15.79
CA PHE A 96 -5.17 -9.85 -17.03
C PHE A 96 -4.85 -11.31 -16.75
N GLY A 97 -5.45 -12.22 -17.54
CA GLY A 97 -5.29 -13.66 -17.35
C GLY A 97 -5.68 -14.16 -15.95
N GLY A 98 -6.66 -13.52 -15.30
CA GLY A 98 -7.10 -13.86 -13.96
C GLY A 98 -6.26 -13.26 -12.83
N GLN A 99 -5.12 -12.64 -13.12
CA GLN A 99 -4.26 -11.99 -12.16
C GLN A 99 -4.55 -10.49 -12.09
N MET A 100 -4.78 -9.96 -10.87
CA MET A 100 -4.88 -8.51 -10.65
C MET A 100 -3.52 -7.89 -10.95
N TYR A 101 -3.47 -6.86 -11.81
CA TYR A 101 -2.24 -6.15 -12.12
C TYR A 101 -2.29 -4.67 -11.75
N TYR A 102 -3.48 -4.14 -11.49
CA TYR A 102 -3.68 -2.77 -11.05
C TYR A 102 -4.89 -2.67 -10.14
N ALA A 103 -4.78 -1.90 -9.08
CA ALA A 103 -5.91 -1.46 -8.27
C ALA A 103 -5.69 -0.04 -7.76
N LEU A 104 -6.76 0.74 -7.72
CA LEU A 104 -6.83 2.02 -7.04
C LEU A 104 -8.15 2.05 -6.27
N LEU A 105 -8.04 2.10 -4.95
CA LEU A 105 -9.16 2.04 -4.02
C LEU A 105 -9.27 3.36 -3.26
N ARG A 106 -10.49 3.83 -3.04
CA ARG A 106 -10.80 4.88 -2.07
C ARG A 106 -11.58 4.28 -0.92
N LEU A 107 -11.04 4.40 0.25
CA LEU A 107 -11.62 3.92 1.50
C LEU A 107 -12.20 5.07 2.30
N ARG A 108 -13.09 4.76 3.24
CA ARG A 108 -13.60 5.77 4.16
C ARG A 108 -12.54 6.04 5.23
N ALA A 109 -12.19 7.32 5.41
CA ALA A 109 -11.40 7.73 6.54
C ALA A 109 -12.25 7.86 7.82
N ASP A 110 -11.59 7.74 8.93
CA ASP A 110 -12.13 7.93 10.27
C ASP A 110 -12.54 9.38 10.51
N GLY A 111 -13.76 9.76 10.30
CA GLY A 111 -14.38 11.00 10.80
C GLY A 111 -13.67 12.34 10.53
N SER A 112 -12.44 12.36 10.00
CA SER A 112 -11.62 13.55 9.75
C SER A 112 -11.97 14.30 8.45
N GLY A 113 -12.90 13.77 7.65
CA GLY A 113 -13.22 14.27 6.31
C GLY A 113 -12.11 14.01 5.28
N GLU A 114 -11.11 13.23 5.63
CA GLU A 114 -10.06 12.75 4.73
C GLU A 114 -10.46 11.39 4.16
N ASN A 115 -9.89 11.03 3.04
CA ASN A 115 -10.01 9.69 2.49
C ASN A 115 -8.69 8.95 2.64
N GLU A 116 -8.77 7.65 2.71
CA GLU A 116 -7.66 6.73 2.58
C GLU A 116 -7.68 6.10 1.20
N TYR A 117 -6.51 5.83 0.66
CA TYR A 117 -6.38 5.25 -0.68
C TYR A 117 -5.34 4.14 -0.66
N ILE A 118 -5.61 3.11 -1.44
CA ILE A 118 -4.65 2.06 -1.75
C ILE A 118 -4.41 2.07 -3.25
N GLY A 119 -3.15 2.17 -3.65
CA GLY A 119 -2.69 1.91 -4.99
C GLY A 119 -1.92 0.59 -5.03
N PHE A 120 -2.19 -0.23 -6.03
CA PHE A 120 -1.48 -1.46 -6.30
C PHE A 120 -1.16 -1.54 -7.79
N GLN A 121 0.07 -1.89 -8.10
CA GLN A 121 0.50 -2.06 -9.49
C GLN A 121 1.54 -3.16 -9.60
N ILE A 122 1.41 -3.97 -10.65
CA ILE A 122 2.41 -4.93 -11.07
C ILE A 122 2.97 -4.47 -12.42
N LYS A 123 4.29 -4.50 -12.54
CA LYS A 123 4.99 -4.26 -13.80
C LYS A 123 5.88 -5.46 -14.12
N GLY A 124 5.91 -5.84 -15.39
CA GLY A 124 6.85 -6.85 -15.87
C GLY A 124 8.30 -6.44 -15.62
N ILE A 125 9.14 -7.43 -15.37
CA ILE A 125 10.58 -7.22 -15.23
C ILE A 125 11.20 -7.48 -16.59
N GLY A 126 11.80 -6.44 -17.18
CA GLY A 126 12.63 -6.52 -18.35
C GLY A 126 14.07 -6.92 -18.01
N LYS A 127 15.03 -6.15 -18.48
CA LYS A 127 16.46 -6.41 -18.24
C LYS A 127 16.88 -5.95 -16.85
N GLU A 128 17.75 -6.73 -16.23
CA GLU A 128 18.46 -6.32 -15.03
C GLU A 128 19.47 -5.22 -15.39
N LYS A 129 19.47 -4.14 -14.65
CA LYS A 129 20.37 -3.02 -14.83
C LYS A 129 21.25 -2.88 -13.59
N VAL A 130 22.52 -3.13 -13.75
CA VAL A 130 23.50 -2.95 -12.69
C VAL A 130 24.09 -1.53 -12.81
N THR A 131 23.98 -0.75 -11.76
CA THR A 131 24.56 0.61 -11.66
C THR A 131 25.39 0.71 -10.38
N GLN A 132 26.25 1.72 -10.30
CA GLN A 132 26.93 2.08 -9.06
C GLN A 132 26.31 3.38 -8.52
N ASP A 133 26.11 3.43 -7.21
CA ASP A 133 25.72 4.67 -6.54
C ASP A 133 26.91 5.63 -6.40
N SER A 134 26.67 6.83 -5.88
CA SER A 134 27.70 7.86 -5.66
C SER A 134 28.78 7.44 -4.65
N ALA A 135 28.54 6.40 -3.87
CA ALA A 135 29.50 5.83 -2.91
C ALA A 135 30.26 4.62 -3.49
N GLY A 136 30.00 4.25 -4.75
CA GLY A 136 30.63 3.11 -5.42
C GLY A 136 30.01 1.75 -5.13
N ASN A 137 28.88 1.71 -4.43
CA ASN A 137 28.18 0.45 -4.16
C ASN A 137 27.42 -0.01 -5.40
N THR A 138 27.42 -1.31 -5.66
CA THR A 138 26.64 -1.89 -6.74
C THR A 138 25.15 -1.85 -6.39
N VAL A 139 24.36 -1.17 -7.23
CA VAL A 139 22.90 -1.12 -7.14
C VAL A 139 22.33 -1.91 -8.29
N VAL A 140 21.55 -2.94 -7.96
CA VAL A 140 20.82 -3.74 -8.95
C VAL A 140 19.43 -3.17 -9.10
N GLY A 141 19.16 -2.57 -10.25
CA GLY A 141 17.84 -2.11 -10.67
C GLY A 141 17.27 -3.03 -11.75
N TYR A 142 16.02 -2.78 -12.09
CA TYR A 142 15.34 -3.49 -13.17
C TYR A 142 14.74 -2.47 -14.14
N GLU A 143 14.94 -2.71 -15.41
CA GLU A 143 14.15 -2.06 -16.44
C GLU A 143 12.74 -2.66 -16.38
N LEU A 144 11.73 -1.83 -16.22
CA LEU A 144 10.35 -2.30 -16.16
C LEU A 144 9.80 -2.40 -17.57
N ASP A 145 9.22 -3.55 -17.89
CA ASP A 145 8.51 -3.72 -19.15
C ASP A 145 7.05 -3.25 -18.98
N GLU A 146 6.78 -2.05 -19.42
CA GLU A 146 5.43 -1.46 -19.34
C GLU A 146 4.43 -2.11 -20.30
N ASN A 147 4.91 -2.85 -21.31
CA ASN A 147 4.09 -3.56 -22.26
C ASN A 147 3.82 -5.01 -21.84
N ALA A 148 4.57 -5.53 -20.86
CA ALA A 148 4.34 -6.88 -20.38
C ALA A 148 2.93 -7.01 -19.79
N ARG A 149 2.28 -8.12 -20.10
CA ARG A 149 0.95 -8.46 -19.56
C ARG A 149 1.05 -9.77 -18.80
N GLY A 150 0.36 -9.84 -17.65
CA GLY A 150 0.32 -11.06 -16.84
C GLY A 150 -0.43 -12.24 -17.52
N PRO A 151 -0.53 -13.38 -16.87
CA PRO A 151 -0.01 -13.62 -15.52
C PRO A 151 1.52 -13.69 -15.46
N PHE A 152 2.08 -13.05 -14.44
CA PHE A 152 3.53 -12.98 -14.26
C PHE A 152 4.03 -14.11 -13.37
N LYS A 153 5.11 -14.79 -13.79
CA LYS A 153 5.86 -15.69 -12.91
C LYS A 153 6.71 -14.89 -11.91
N GLN A 154 7.27 -13.78 -12.37
CA GLN A 154 7.97 -12.76 -11.57
C GLN A 154 7.60 -11.37 -12.06
N ALA A 155 7.46 -10.44 -11.14
CA ALA A 155 7.14 -9.04 -11.45
C ALA A 155 7.66 -8.09 -10.39
N TYR A 156 7.67 -6.82 -10.72
CA TYR A 156 7.89 -5.74 -9.77
C TYR A 156 6.53 -5.27 -9.24
N VAL A 157 6.34 -5.44 -7.95
CA VAL A 157 5.10 -5.09 -7.25
C VAL A 157 5.29 -3.79 -6.53
N THR A 158 4.34 -2.88 -6.67
CA THR A 158 4.27 -1.63 -5.90
C THR A 158 2.94 -1.54 -5.19
N VAL A 159 2.98 -1.30 -3.89
CA VAL A 159 1.80 -0.98 -3.07
C VAL A 159 2.00 0.39 -2.45
N VAL A 160 0.98 1.23 -2.54
CA VAL A 160 0.98 2.59 -2.03
C VAL A 160 -0.22 2.78 -1.12
N TYR A 161 0.01 3.38 0.05
CA TYR A 161 -1.05 3.88 0.91
C TYR A 161 -0.96 5.40 0.98
N LEU A 162 -2.10 6.07 0.84
CA LEU A 162 -2.22 7.51 0.84
C LEU A 162 -3.35 7.95 1.78
N ARG A 163 -3.21 9.11 2.40
CA ARG A 163 -4.28 9.75 3.15
C ARG A 163 -4.35 11.24 2.84
N GLY A 164 -5.56 11.76 2.63
CA GLY A 164 -5.77 13.18 2.37
C GLY A 164 -7.11 13.47 1.69
N LYS A 165 -7.18 14.65 1.05
CA LYS A 165 -8.38 15.14 0.35
C LYS A 165 -8.26 15.07 -1.18
N ALA A 166 -7.25 14.39 -1.72
CA ALA A 166 -7.11 14.16 -3.16
C ALA A 166 -8.38 13.49 -3.72
N THR A 167 -8.67 13.70 -4.99
CA THR A 167 -9.74 12.96 -5.67
C THR A 167 -9.19 11.71 -6.36
N MET A 168 -10.04 10.74 -6.63
CA MET A 168 -9.66 9.58 -7.44
C MET A 168 -9.11 9.97 -8.82
N ASN A 169 -9.61 11.07 -9.41
CA ASN A 169 -9.12 11.56 -10.68
C ASN A 169 -7.71 12.16 -10.59
N ASP A 170 -7.39 12.86 -9.50
CA ASP A 170 -6.05 13.37 -9.25
C ASP A 170 -5.06 12.22 -9.11
N LEU A 171 -5.42 11.21 -8.33
CA LEU A 171 -4.59 10.02 -8.15
C LEU A 171 -4.40 9.24 -9.46
N LYS A 172 -5.46 9.06 -10.26
CA LYS A 172 -5.36 8.42 -11.58
C LYS A 172 -4.37 9.15 -12.50
N LYS A 173 -4.34 10.48 -12.47
CA LYS A 173 -3.36 11.27 -13.23
C LYS A 173 -1.94 11.04 -12.71
N MET A 174 -1.74 11.08 -11.39
CA MET A 174 -0.42 10.84 -10.77
C MET A 174 0.15 9.46 -11.12
N PHE A 175 -0.67 8.42 -11.08
CA PHE A 175 -0.24 7.04 -11.41
C PHE A 175 -0.08 6.75 -12.90
N LYS A 176 -0.69 7.57 -13.79
CA LYS A 176 -0.51 7.43 -15.25
C LYS A 176 0.72 8.15 -15.78
N GLN A 177 1.28 9.09 -15.04
CA GLN A 177 2.42 9.92 -15.49
C GLN A 177 3.79 9.30 -15.18
N ARG A 178 3.82 8.01 -14.79
CA ARG A 178 5.08 7.30 -14.51
C ARG A 178 5.29 6.14 -15.43
#